data_c9edb33e20745df82a15057da42593e2
#
_entry.id   c9edb33e20745df82a15057da42593e2
#
_cell.length_a   1.000
_cell.length_b   1.000
_cell.length_c   1.000
_cell.angle_alpha   90.00
_cell.angle_beta   90.00
_cell.angle_gamma   90.00
#
_symmetry.space_group_name_H-M   'P 1'
#
loop_
_entity.id
_entity.type
_entity.pdbx_description
1 polymer ?
#
loop_
_entity_poly.entity_id
_entity_poly.type
_entity_poly.pdbx_seq_one_letter_code
_entity_poly.pdbx_strand_id
1 'polypeptide(L)'
;MSDLAKYITERKKQDKKFATEYDEGYEEFKVGVMLRQAREAAGLTQDELARRLKTKNTAISRIENHAEDIKLSTLERVASALGKHLEVKIA
;
A
#
# COMPACT_ATOMS: atom_id res chain seq x y z
N MET A 1 -15.71 -2.95 -4.73
CA MET A 1 -14.97 -3.05 -3.45
C MET A 1 -13.79 -3.96 -3.62
N SER A 2 -12.62 -3.60 -3.13
CA SER A 2 -11.50 -4.52 -3.15
C SER A 2 -11.75 -5.67 -2.16
N ASP A 3 -11.25 -6.86 -2.48
CA ASP A 3 -11.37 -8.02 -1.59
C ASP A 3 -10.76 -7.75 -0.21
N LEU A 4 -9.70 -6.96 -0.18
CA LEU A 4 -9.07 -6.55 1.07
C LEU A 4 -10.01 -5.74 1.96
N ALA A 5 -10.70 -4.73 1.41
CA ALA A 5 -11.62 -3.91 2.17
C ALA A 5 -12.77 -4.73 2.74
N LYS A 6 -13.29 -5.67 1.96
CA LYS A 6 -14.34 -6.59 2.40
C LYS A 6 -13.86 -7.49 3.53
N TYR A 7 -12.69 -8.09 3.39
CA TYR A 7 -12.09 -8.94 4.39
C TYR A 7 -11.91 -8.20 5.72
N ILE A 8 -11.40 -6.99 5.68
CA ILE A 8 -11.14 -6.20 6.87
C ILE A 8 -12.45 -5.81 7.58
N THR A 9 -13.47 -5.45 6.83
CA THR A 9 -14.78 -5.13 7.39
C THR A 9 -15.36 -6.32 8.15
N GLU A 10 -15.24 -7.52 7.62
CA GLU A 10 -15.70 -8.74 8.28
C GLU A 10 -14.89 -9.04 9.54
N ARG A 11 -13.57 -8.88 9.48
CA ARG A 11 -12.70 -9.11 10.63
C ARG A 11 -12.98 -8.12 11.76
N LYS A 12 -13.21 -6.86 11.46
CA LYS A 12 -13.56 -5.84 12.45
C LYS A 12 -14.84 -6.18 13.21
N LYS A 13 -15.81 -6.79 12.55
CA LYS A 13 -17.06 -7.21 13.18
C LYS A 13 -16.84 -8.37 14.16
N GLN A 14 -15.85 -9.21 13.91
CA GLN A 14 -15.61 -10.44 14.67
C GLN A 14 -14.60 -10.24 15.82
N ASP A 15 -13.70 -9.27 15.70
CA ASP A 15 -12.56 -9.12 16.61
C ASP A 15 -12.29 -7.64 16.90
N LYS A 16 -12.62 -7.21 18.12
CA LYS A 16 -12.39 -5.83 18.56
C LYS A 16 -10.91 -5.44 18.59
N LYS A 17 -10.03 -6.36 18.97
CA LYS A 17 -8.60 -6.11 19.00
C LYS A 17 -8.09 -5.87 17.59
N PHE A 18 -8.51 -6.67 16.65
CA PHE A 18 -8.17 -6.49 15.24
C PHE A 18 -8.65 -5.13 14.72
N ALA A 19 -9.88 -4.75 15.05
CA ALA A 19 -10.44 -3.46 14.65
C ALA A 19 -9.64 -2.28 15.21
N THR A 20 -9.23 -2.36 16.48
CA THR A 20 -8.42 -1.32 17.13
C THR A 20 -7.06 -1.18 16.46
N GLU A 21 -6.34 -2.26 16.27
CA GLU A 21 -5.03 -2.26 15.61
C GLU A 21 -5.13 -1.73 14.18
N TYR A 22 -6.17 -2.13 13.47
CA TYR A 22 -6.40 -1.68 12.11
C TYR A 22 -6.70 -0.19 12.04
N ASP A 23 -7.58 0.30 12.91
CA ASP A 23 -7.97 1.72 12.94
C ASP A 23 -6.81 2.63 13.37
N GLU A 24 -5.79 2.08 14.03
CA GLU A 24 -4.60 2.83 14.47
C GLU A 24 -3.46 2.85 13.44
N GLY A 25 -3.78 2.68 12.14
CA GLY A 25 -2.81 2.85 11.07
C GLY A 25 -2.27 1.57 10.42
N TYR A 26 -2.78 0.43 10.84
CA TYR A 26 -2.37 -0.85 10.26
C TYR A 26 -2.64 -0.93 8.76
N GLU A 27 -3.68 -0.25 8.30
CA GLU A 27 -4.05 -0.20 6.89
C GLU A 27 -2.94 0.41 6.03
N GLU A 28 -2.37 1.53 6.47
CA GLU A 28 -1.30 2.23 5.76
C GLU A 28 -0.06 1.36 5.66
N PHE A 29 0.30 0.68 6.76
CA PHE A 29 1.39 -0.28 6.76
C PHE A 29 1.14 -1.37 5.73
N LYS A 30 -0.08 -1.89 5.66
CA LYS A 30 -0.43 -2.96 4.76
C LYS A 30 -0.39 -2.53 3.29
N VAL A 31 -0.75 -1.29 2.98
CA VAL A 31 -0.63 -0.73 1.63
C VAL A 31 0.83 -0.75 1.18
N GLY A 32 1.75 -0.32 2.04
CA GLY A 32 3.18 -0.36 1.72
C GLY A 32 3.67 -1.76 1.41
N VAL A 33 3.27 -2.74 2.21
CA VAL A 33 3.60 -4.16 1.98
C VAL A 33 3.04 -4.65 0.66
N MET A 34 1.81 -4.29 0.34
CA MET A 34 1.18 -4.69 -0.92
C MET A 34 1.90 -4.09 -2.14
N LEU A 35 2.33 -2.84 -2.05
CA LEU A 35 3.11 -2.20 -3.11
C LEU A 35 4.46 -2.88 -3.31
N ARG A 36 5.12 -3.24 -2.21
CA ARG A 36 6.37 -3.98 -2.26
C ARG A 36 6.18 -5.35 -2.93
N GLN A 37 5.15 -6.07 -2.55
CA GLN A 37 4.84 -7.37 -3.15
C GLN A 37 4.54 -7.23 -4.64
N ALA A 38 3.81 -6.21 -5.05
CA ALA A 38 3.52 -5.96 -6.46
C ALA A 38 4.81 -5.63 -7.24
N ARG A 39 5.72 -4.86 -6.63
CA ARG A 39 7.02 -4.57 -7.23
C ARG A 39 7.83 -5.85 -7.42
N GLU A 40 7.93 -6.68 -6.39
CA GLU A 40 8.67 -7.94 -6.45
C GLU A 40 8.07 -8.90 -7.47
N ALA A 41 6.75 -8.98 -7.54
CA ALA A 41 6.05 -9.79 -8.52
C ALA A 41 6.30 -9.31 -9.96
N ALA A 42 6.53 -8.01 -10.15
CA ALA A 42 6.89 -7.44 -11.44
C ALA A 42 8.37 -7.64 -11.79
N GLY A 43 9.15 -8.22 -10.87
CA GLY A 43 10.59 -8.45 -11.08
C GLY A 43 11.44 -7.20 -10.98
N LEU A 44 10.96 -6.16 -10.31
CA LEU A 44 11.66 -4.88 -10.21
C LEU A 44 12.34 -4.71 -8.85
N THR A 45 13.57 -4.17 -8.89
CA THR A 45 14.22 -3.68 -7.68
C THR A 45 13.66 -2.30 -7.32
N GLN A 46 13.95 -1.84 -6.09
CA GLN A 46 13.58 -0.49 -5.67
C GLN A 46 14.23 0.55 -6.59
N ASP A 47 15.49 0.35 -6.99
CA ASP A 47 16.20 1.25 -7.91
C ASP A 47 15.53 1.33 -9.27
N GLU A 48 15.09 0.20 -9.81
CA GLU A 48 14.43 0.17 -11.10
C GLU A 48 13.08 0.89 -11.06
N LEU A 49 12.31 0.68 -10.00
CA LEU A 49 11.04 1.38 -9.84
C LEU A 49 11.27 2.89 -9.65
N ALA A 50 12.29 3.25 -8.87
CA ALA A 50 12.65 4.66 -8.66
C ALA A 50 13.00 5.34 -10.00
N ARG A 51 13.75 4.66 -10.87
CA ARG A 51 14.06 5.19 -12.19
C ARG A 51 12.82 5.41 -13.04
N ARG A 52 11.88 4.46 -13.01
CA ARG A 52 10.62 4.58 -13.76
C ARG A 52 9.79 5.78 -13.29
N LEU A 53 9.82 6.06 -12.00
CA LEU A 53 9.09 7.16 -11.39
C LEU A 53 9.89 8.47 -11.34
N LYS A 54 11.12 8.46 -11.83
CA LYS A 54 12.05 9.60 -11.82
C LYS A 54 12.27 10.14 -10.40
N THR A 55 12.51 9.22 -9.48
CA THR A 55 12.74 9.52 -8.07
C THR A 55 13.93 8.72 -7.54
N LYS A 56 14.17 8.79 -6.24
CA LYS A 56 15.28 8.09 -5.59
C LYS A 56 14.83 6.80 -4.93
N ASN A 57 15.75 5.84 -4.81
CA ASN A 57 15.52 4.59 -4.09
C ASN A 57 14.99 4.84 -2.67
N THR A 58 15.54 5.84 -1.97
CA THR A 58 15.10 6.19 -0.62
C THR A 58 13.62 6.57 -0.57
N ALA A 59 13.10 7.20 -1.62
CA ALA A 59 11.69 7.54 -1.71
C ALA A 59 10.83 6.27 -1.84
N ILE A 60 11.27 5.29 -2.65
CA ILE A 60 10.56 4.02 -2.81
C ILE A 60 10.58 3.25 -1.49
N SER A 61 11.72 3.18 -0.82
CA SER A 61 11.85 2.52 0.48
C SER A 61 10.89 3.14 1.51
N ARG A 62 10.79 4.47 1.54
CA ARG A 62 9.89 5.17 2.44
C ARG A 62 8.42 4.85 2.12
N ILE A 63 8.05 4.81 0.85
CA ILE A 63 6.69 4.47 0.42
C ILE A 63 6.31 3.07 0.88
N GLU A 64 7.23 2.11 0.76
CA GLU A 64 6.97 0.72 1.15
C GLU A 64 6.95 0.52 2.66
N ASN A 65 7.74 1.27 3.41
CA ASN A 65 7.88 1.07 4.86
C ASN A 65 7.08 2.06 5.72
N HIS A 66 6.71 3.21 5.17
CA HIS A 66 6.03 4.30 5.89
C HIS A 66 4.91 4.89 5.03
N ALA A 67 4.05 4.02 4.49
CA ALA A 67 2.96 4.45 3.60
C ALA A 67 2.00 5.42 4.28
N GLU A 68 1.89 5.39 5.60
CA GLU A 68 1.05 6.29 6.39
C GLU A 68 1.45 7.76 6.25
N ASP A 69 2.72 8.02 5.91
CA ASP A 69 3.23 9.39 5.72
C ASP A 69 3.20 9.84 4.26
N ILE A 70 2.68 9.01 3.36
CA ILE A 70 2.76 9.25 1.92
C ILE A 70 1.39 9.70 1.39
N LYS A 71 1.41 10.71 0.52
CA LYS A 71 0.19 11.19 -0.12
C LYS A 71 -0.46 10.09 -0.96
N LEU A 72 -1.78 10.05 -0.94
CA LEU A 72 -2.55 9.09 -1.72
C LEU A 72 -2.20 9.15 -3.21
N SER A 73 -2.04 10.35 -3.76
CA SER A 73 -1.66 10.55 -5.16
C SER A 73 -0.31 9.90 -5.49
N THR A 74 0.63 9.92 -4.56
CA THR A 74 1.93 9.28 -4.74
C THR A 74 1.79 7.76 -4.73
N LEU A 75 0.98 7.23 -3.82
CA LEU A 75 0.69 5.79 -3.77
C LEU A 75 0.03 5.31 -5.06
N GLU A 76 -0.88 6.09 -5.60
CA GLU A 76 -1.54 5.78 -6.87
C GLU A 76 -0.55 5.77 -8.05
N ARG A 77 0.41 6.70 -8.06
CA ARG A 77 1.45 6.72 -9.09
C ARG A 77 2.32 5.47 -9.04
N VAL A 78 2.70 5.03 -7.84
CA VAL A 78 3.49 3.82 -7.67
C VAL A 78 2.71 2.61 -8.15
N ALA A 79 1.47 2.48 -7.75
CA ALA A 79 0.61 1.37 -8.17
C ALA A 79 0.47 1.35 -9.70
N SER A 80 0.24 2.50 -10.32
CA SER A 80 0.11 2.64 -11.77
C SER A 80 1.39 2.20 -12.49
N ALA A 81 2.56 2.59 -11.97
CA ALA A 81 3.85 2.18 -12.53
C ALA A 81 4.06 0.67 -12.49
N LEU A 82 3.37 -0.02 -11.59
CA LEU A 82 3.43 -1.47 -11.46
C LEU A 82 2.31 -2.19 -12.22
N GLY A 83 1.56 -1.46 -13.05
CA GLY A 83 0.44 -2.03 -13.80
C GLY A 83 -0.77 -2.34 -12.92
N LYS A 84 -0.85 -1.72 -11.75
CA LYS A 84 -1.93 -1.88 -10.79
C LYS A 84 -2.65 -0.55 -10.59
N HIS A 85 -3.72 -0.57 -9.83
CA HIS A 85 -4.36 0.66 -9.38
C HIS A 85 -4.75 0.52 -7.92
N LEU A 86 -4.80 1.65 -7.24
CA LEU A 86 -5.13 1.72 -5.83
C LEU A 86 -6.62 2.02 -5.68
N GLU A 87 -7.32 1.16 -4.96
CA GLU A 87 -8.72 1.41 -4.62
C GLU A 87 -8.81 1.82 -3.16
N VAL A 88 -9.48 2.95 -2.90
CA VAL A 88 -9.74 3.43 -1.56
C VAL A 88 -11.25 3.50 -1.37
N LYS A 89 -11.72 2.92 -0.28
CA LYS A 89 -13.14 2.93 0.06
C LYS A 89 -13.34 3.47 1.46
N ILE A 90 -14.31 4.36 1.56
CA ILE A 90 -14.82 4.81 2.85
C ILE A 90 -16.07 3.99 3.11
N ALA A 91 -16.02 3.18 4.14
CA ALA A 91 -17.12 2.32 4.51
C ALA A 91 -18.08 3.03 5.48
#